data_dc91f6acdb92582992d688f24737bcca
#
_entry.id   dc91f6acdb92582992d688f24737bcca
#
_cell.length_a   1.000
_cell.length_b   1.000
_cell.length_c   1.000
_cell.angle_alpha   90.00
_cell.angle_beta   90.00
_cell.angle_gamma   90.00
#
_symmetry.space_group_name_H-M   'P 1'
#
loop_
_entity.id
_entity.type
_entity.pdbx_description
1 polymer ?
#
loop_
_entity_poly.entity_id
_entity_poly.type
_entity_poly.pdbx_seq_one_letter_code
_entity_poly.pdbx_strand_id
1 'polypeptide(L)'
;ITSVPFSDPPKTGFLTLEKIDLLIVQVETKDGVIGTGHLHPLAGGLKTLEMCINEMLKPLIIGESIDNIEALWNKMWNATFIQGRMGITVMAMSALDIALWDCYGRTKEMPLWKIWKGNQKPLPVYGSGCYRGLGHDGMIQKAKKYVGQGFKSIKMQVAHCFTNDEDIVNVRDMRDELGKDIGIMIDVNQGWTVEETIKVCPKIESYEPEWLEEPIMADDFDGYDKVCNLSLIHI
;
A
#
# COMPACT_ATOMS: atom_id res chain seq x y z
N ILE A 1 16.53 -13.36 -0.30
CA ILE A 1 16.41 -12.08 -1.01
C ILE A 1 16.40 -12.36 -2.50
N THR A 2 15.45 -11.80 -3.23
CA THR A 2 15.34 -11.93 -4.68
C THR A 2 14.93 -10.61 -5.31
N SER A 3 15.12 -10.45 -6.61
CA SER A 3 14.70 -9.28 -7.37
C SER A 3 13.76 -9.72 -8.50
N VAL A 4 12.67 -9.00 -8.65
CA VAL A 4 11.68 -9.24 -9.71
C VAL A 4 11.61 -8.00 -10.59
N PRO A 5 11.89 -8.10 -11.90
CA PRO A 5 11.75 -6.98 -12.81
C PRO A 5 10.28 -6.63 -13.05
N PHE A 6 9.99 -5.36 -13.25
CA PHE A 6 8.68 -4.91 -13.72
C PHE A 6 8.59 -5.01 -15.24
N SER A 7 7.48 -5.51 -15.75
CA SER A 7 7.17 -5.47 -17.20
C SER A 7 6.70 -4.07 -17.64
N ASP A 8 6.15 -3.28 -16.73
CA ASP A 8 5.72 -1.88 -16.93
C ASP A 8 6.23 -1.08 -15.72
N PRO A 9 7.48 -0.59 -15.75
CA PRO A 9 8.13 0.03 -14.61
C PRO A 9 7.37 1.27 -14.11
N PRO A 10 6.96 1.31 -12.82
CA PRO A 10 6.31 2.48 -12.24
C PRO A 10 7.22 3.71 -12.27
N LYS A 11 6.68 4.83 -12.76
CA LYS A 11 7.35 6.14 -12.79
C LYS A 11 6.74 7.04 -11.73
N THR A 12 7.36 7.08 -10.54
CA THR A 12 6.78 7.80 -9.38
C THR A 12 7.04 9.31 -9.41
N GLY A 13 7.82 9.78 -10.38
CA GLY A 13 8.28 11.18 -10.44
C GLY A 13 9.64 11.38 -9.77
N PHE A 14 10.03 10.54 -8.79
CA PHE A 14 11.36 10.57 -8.17
C PHE A 14 12.31 9.56 -8.80
N LEU A 15 11.76 8.40 -9.18
CA LEU A 15 12.51 7.32 -9.78
C LEU A 15 11.59 6.44 -10.64
N THR A 16 12.21 5.73 -11.57
CA THR A 16 11.60 4.60 -12.27
C THR A 16 12.02 3.32 -11.55
N LEU A 17 11.04 2.54 -11.09
CA LEU A 17 11.30 1.27 -10.43
C LEU A 17 11.43 0.17 -11.47
N GLU A 18 12.65 -0.10 -11.92
CA GLU A 18 12.93 -1.16 -12.91
C GLU A 18 12.68 -2.57 -12.34
N LYS A 19 12.87 -2.72 -11.05
CA LYS A 19 12.70 -3.97 -10.32
C LYS A 19 12.22 -3.73 -8.91
N ILE A 20 11.66 -4.76 -8.31
CA ILE A 20 11.37 -4.81 -6.88
C ILE A 20 12.27 -5.83 -6.19
N ASP A 21 12.96 -5.42 -5.15
CA ASP A 21 13.76 -6.31 -4.31
C ASP A 21 12.90 -6.85 -3.16
N LEU A 22 12.83 -8.16 -3.03
CA LEU A 22 11.96 -8.87 -2.10
C LEU A 22 12.78 -9.68 -1.08
N LEU A 23 12.34 -9.65 0.16
CA LEU A 23 12.69 -10.66 1.15
C LEU A 23 11.55 -11.69 1.21
N ILE A 24 11.85 -12.92 0.83
CA ILE A 24 10.93 -14.05 0.90
C ILE A 24 11.23 -14.84 2.16
N VAL A 25 10.19 -15.13 2.93
CA VAL A 25 10.25 -15.93 4.14
C VAL A 25 9.43 -17.20 3.91
N GLN A 26 10.00 -18.34 4.26
CA GLN A 26 9.29 -19.62 4.25
C GLN A 26 9.27 -20.22 5.65
N VAL A 27 8.10 -20.69 6.05
CA VAL A 27 7.92 -21.51 7.25
C VAL A 27 7.50 -22.91 6.82
N GLU A 28 8.07 -23.92 7.46
CA GLU A 28 7.80 -25.33 7.15
C GLU A 28 7.35 -26.06 8.42
N THR A 29 6.25 -26.79 8.31
CA THR A 29 5.78 -27.68 9.38
C THR A 29 6.59 -28.96 9.41
N LYS A 30 6.50 -29.74 10.51
CA LYS A 30 7.13 -31.07 10.62
C LYS A 30 6.67 -32.02 9.53
N ASP A 31 5.47 -31.85 9.03
CA ASP A 31 4.86 -32.69 7.98
C ASP A 31 5.20 -32.19 6.56
N GLY A 32 6.09 -31.20 6.43
CA GLY A 32 6.59 -30.70 5.15
C GLY A 32 5.67 -29.71 4.43
N VAL A 33 4.65 -29.16 5.08
CA VAL A 33 3.82 -28.10 4.50
C VAL A 33 4.57 -26.78 4.58
N ILE A 34 4.75 -26.11 3.44
CA ILE A 34 5.49 -24.85 3.34
C ILE A 34 4.51 -23.71 3.10
N GLY A 35 4.58 -22.70 3.94
CA GLY A 35 3.96 -21.39 3.73
C GLY A 35 4.97 -20.32 3.38
N THR A 36 4.58 -19.37 2.55
CA THR A 36 5.46 -18.32 2.03
C THR A 36 4.89 -16.93 2.32
N GLY A 37 5.72 -16.10 2.92
CA GLY A 37 5.47 -14.66 3.09
C GLY A 37 6.55 -13.85 2.40
N HIS A 38 6.29 -12.58 2.20
CA HIS A 38 7.26 -11.67 1.61
C HIS A 38 7.07 -10.24 2.12
N LEU A 39 8.11 -9.46 1.95
CA LEU A 39 8.05 -8.02 2.09
C LEU A 39 9.01 -7.33 1.10
N HIS A 40 8.75 -6.08 0.80
CA HIS A 40 9.63 -5.24 0.02
C HIS A 40 9.73 -3.85 0.67
N PRO A 41 10.85 -3.48 1.25
CA PRO A 41 11.05 -2.12 1.72
C PRO A 41 11.40 -1.22 0.53
N LEU A 42 10.63 -0.15 0.33
CA LEU A 42 10.88 0.80 -0.77
C LEU A 42 12.23 1.51 -0.63
N ALA A 43 12.69 1.71 0.61
CA ALA A 43 13.93 2.43 0.93
C ALA A 43 15.15 1.52 1.16
N GLY A 44 15.08 0.23 0.82
CA GLY A 44 16.15 -0.74 1.09
C GLY A 44 16.07 -1.36 2.48
N GLY A 45 17.21 -1.90 3.00
CA GLY A 45 17.25 -2.51 4.33
C GLY A 45 16.89 -4.00 4.39
N LEU A 46 16.85 -4.71 3.27
CA LEU A 46 16.51 -6.15 3.22
C LEU A 46 17.40 -7.01 4.14
N LYS A 47 18.70 -6.74 4.19
CA LYS A 47 19.61 -7.49 5.08
C LYS A 47 19.32 -7.24 6.56
N THR A 48 18.95 -6.02 6.94
CA THR A 48 18.55 -5.70 8.31
C THR A 48 17.26 -6.43 8.69
N LEU A 49 16.30 -6.50 7.77
CA LEU A 49 15.07 -7.26 7.95
C LEU A 49 15.34 -8.77 8.05
N GLU A 50 16.23 -9.30 7.22
CA GLU A 50 16.66 -10.70 7.28
C GLU A 50 17.31 -11.03 8.62
N MET A 51 18.21 -10.17 9.12
CA MET A 51 18.82 -10.34 10.45
C MET A 51 17.78 -10.25 11.57
N CYS A 52 16.86 -9.30 11.52
CA CYS A 52 15.77 -9.19 12.49
C CYS A 52 14.93 -10.49 12.54
N ILE A 53 14.59 -11.05 11.40
CA ILE A 53 13.87 -12.32 11.35
C ILE A 53 14.70 -13.45 11.96
N ASN A 54 15.96 -13.61 11.54
CA ASN A 54 16.77 -14.76 11.94
C ASN A 54 17.18 -14.71 13.40
N GLU A 55 17.57 -13.53 13.92
CA GLU A 55 18.15 -13.39 15.26
C GLU A 55 17.09 -13.15 16.33
N MET A 56 16.01 -12.46 15.99
CA MET A 56 15.03 -12.02 16.99
C MET A 56 13.72 -12.80 16.94
N LEU A 57 13.18 -13.05 15.74
CA LEU A 57 11.81 -13.57 15.59
C LEU A 57 11.78 -15.09 15.42
N LYS A 58 12.64 -15.64 14.58
CA LYS A 58 12.72 -17.07 14.32
C LYS A 58 12.87 -17.93 15.59
N PRO A 59 13.73 -17.59 16.58
CA PRO A 59 13.84 -18.37 17.81
C PRO A 59 12.54 -18.44 18.62
N LEU A 60 11.63 -17.47 18.43
CA LEU A 60 10.36 -17.41 19.16
C LEU A 60 9.30 -18.36 18.59
N ILE A 61 9.40 -18.74 17.31
CA ILE A 61 8.35 -19.49 16.62
C ILE A 61 8.77 -20.92 16.27
N ILE A 62 10.06 -21.23 16.23
CA ILE A 62 10.53 -22.59 15.94
C ILE A 62 10.02 -23.58 17.01
N GLY A 63 9.42 -24.67 16.56
CA GLY A 63 8.85 -25.71 17.42
C GLY A 63 7.45 -25.40 17.98
N GLU A 64 6.92 -24.24 17.71
CA GLU A 64 5.56 -23.87 18.12
C GLU A 64 4.49 -24.46 17.19
N SER A 65 3.25 -24.55 17.69
CA SER A 65 2.11 -25.00 16.88
C SER A 65 1.60 -23.87 15.99
N ILE A 66 1.31 -24.21 14.73
CA ILE A 66 0.71 -23.29 13.76
C ILE A 66 -0.82 -23.11 13.98
N ASP A 67 -1.44 -23.90 14.86
CA ASP A 67 -2.89 -23.83 15.07
C ASP A 67 -3.36 -22.53 15.77
N ASN A 68 -2.45 -21.75 16.35
CA ASN A 68 -2.76 -20.49 17.00
C ASN A 68 -1.79 -19.39 16.56
N ILE A 69 -2.01 -18.88 15.35
CA ILE A 69 -1.17 -17.81 14.75
C ILE A 69 -1.24 -16.53 15.57
N GLU A 70 -2.40 -16.20 16.14
CA GLU A 70 -2.54 -15.02 17.00
C GLU A 70 -1.63 -15.08 18.24
N ALA A 71 -1.48 -16.26 18.85
CA ALA A 71 -0.54 -16.42 19.95
C ALA A 71 0.91 -16.27 19.50
N LEU A 72 1.28 -16.74 18.30
CA LEU A 72 2.60 -16.53 17.72
C LEU A 72 2.88 -15.05 17.44
N TRP A 73 1.90 -14.34 16.86
CA TRP A 73 1.98 -12.88 16.69
C TRP A 73 2.22 -12.18 18.04
N ASN A 74 1.38 -12.48 19.04
CA ASN A 74 1.48 -11.86 20.36
C ASN A 74 2.84 -12.16 21.04
N LYS A 75 3.37 -13.37 20.83
CA LYS A 75 4.69 -13.75 21.34
C LYS A 75 5.81 -12.90 20.73
N MET A 76 5.81 -12.73 19.40
CA MET A 76 6.75 -11.86 18.69
C MET A 76 6.56 -10.39 19.09
N TRP A 77 5.32 -9.92 19.14
CA TRP A 77 4.97 -8.55 19.53
C TRP A 77 5.48 -8.21 20.91
N ASN A 78 5.24 -9.08 21.90
CA ASN A 78 5.69 -8.84 23.28
C ASN A 78 7.21 -8.94 23.44
N ALA A 79 7.87 -9.82 22.72
CA ALA A 79 9.32 -9.96 22.80
C ALA A 79 10.08 -8.77 22.19
N THR A 80 9.45 -8.01 21.31
CA THR A 80 10.07 -6.91 20.56
C THR A 80 9.65 -5.53 21.04
N PHE A 81 9.03 -5.39 22.21
CA PHE A 81 8.49 -4.10 22.67
C PHE A 81 9.55 -3.02 22.87
N ILE A 82 10.76 -3.39 23.28
CA ILE A 82 11.88 -2.45 23.49
C ILE A 82 12.41 -1.88 22.18
N GLN A 83 12.35 -2.65 21.08
CA GLN A 83 12.78 -2.22 19.75
C GLN A 83 11.80 -1.27 19.08
N GLY A 84 10.62 -1.09 19.65
CA GLY A 84 9.56 -0.22 19.13
C GLY A 84 8.45 -0.94 18.37
N ARG A 85 7.42 -0.18 18.05
CA ARG A 85 6.16 -0.68 17.48
C ARG A 85 5.94 -0.29 16.02
N MET A 86 7.00 0.09 15.32
CA MET A 86 6.97 0.47 13.91
C MET A 86 8.31 0.15 13.23
N GLY A 87 8.37 0.34 11.93
CA GLY A 87 9.59 0.17 11.15
C GLY A 87 10.03 -1.29 11.01
N ILE A 88 11.33 -1.51 11.06
CA ILE A 88 11.97 -2.79 10.68
C ILE A 88 11.42 -3.99 11.44
N THR A 89 11.19 -3.86 12.75
CA THR A 89 10.70 -4.97 13.57
C THR A 89 9.30 -5.43 13.12
N VAL A 90 8.39 -4.47 12.94
CA VAL A 90 7.01 -4.78 12.54
C VAL A 90 6.96 -5.25 11.08
N MET A 91 7.77 -4.70 10.19
CA MET A 91 7.93 -5.19 8.82
C MET A 91 8.42 -6.64 8.80
N ALA A 92 9.42 -6.97 9.61
CA ALA A 92 9.94 -8.33 9.72
C ALA A 92 8.87 -9.31 10.27
N MET A 93 8.11 -8.88 11.29
CA MET A 93 6.97 -9.65 11.81
C MET A 93 5.92 -9.90 10.75
N SER A 94 5.58 -8.90 9.92
CA SER A 94 4.56 -9.05 8.89
C SER A 94 4.92 -10.12 7.86
N ALA A 95 6.18 -10.22 7.45
CA ALA A 95 6.63 -11.26 6.52
C ALA A 95 6.48 -12.67 7.09
N LEU A 96 6.76 -12.84 8.39
CA LEU A 96 6.55 -14.10 9.09
C LEU A 96 5.06 -14.40 9.26
N ASP A 97 4.27 -13.42 9.64
CA ASP A 97 2.83 -13.58 9.82
C ASP A 97 2.14 -14.03 8.52
N ILE A 98 2.49 -13.41 7.39
CA ILE A 98 2.00 -13.84 6.06
C ILE A 98 2.40 -15.30 5.79
N ALA A 99 3.65 -15.68 6.08
CA ALA A 99 4.12 -17.05 5.87
C ALA A 99 3.39 -18.06 6.78
N LEU A 100 3.13 -17.70 8.03
CA LEU A 100 2.37 -18.53 8.98
C LEU A 100 0.93 -18.72 8.52
N TRP A 101 0.25 -17.64 8.09
CA TRP A 101 -1.12 -17.74 7.58
C TRP A 101 -1.21 -18.54 6.28
N ASP A 102 -0.27 -18.38 5.35
CA ASP A 102 -0.22 -19.18 4.12
C ASP A 102 -0.01 -20.66 4.46
N CYS A 103 0.92 -20.96 5.37
CA CYS A 103 1.16 -22.31 5.85
C CYS A 103 -0.08 -22.92 6.52
N TYR A 104 -0.77 -22.16 7.38
CA TYR A 104 -1.99 -22.63 8.03
C TYR A 104 -3.11 -22.91 7.02
N GLY A 105 -3.32 -21.99 6.06
CA GLY A 105 -4.30 -22.21 4.98
C GLY A 105 -4.03 -23.47 4.18
N ARG A 106 -2.77 -23.74 3.85
CA ARG A 106 -2.33 -24.97 3.15
C ARG A 106 -2.53 -26.21 4.00
N THR A 107 -2.18 -26.17 5.29
CA THR A 107 -2.40 -27.28 6.23
C THR A 107 -3.89 -27.62 6.37
N LYS A 108 -4.77 -26.62 6.32
CA LYS A 108 -6.24 -26.83 6.36
C LYS A 108 -6.88 -27.07 5.00
N GLU A 109 -6.08 -27.04 3.92
CA GLU A 109 -6.56 -27.14 2.53
C GLU A 109 -7.71 -26.15 2.24
N MET A 110 -7.62 -24.96 2.83
CA MET A 110 -8.69 -23.96 2.79
C MET A 110 -8.13 -22.55 2.51
N PRO A 111 -8.76 -21.77 1.63
CA PRO A 111 -8.36 -20.39 1.41
C PRO A 111 -8.64 -19.55 2.65
N LEU A 112 -7.75 -18.60 2.94
CA LEU A 112 -7.79 -17.79 4.16
C LEU A 112 -9.10 -17.03 4.35
N TRP A 113 -9.73 -16.55 3.28
CA TRP A 113 -11.02 -15.86 3.40
C TRP A 113 -12.12 -16.73 4.00
N LYS A 114 -12.10 -18.06 3.77
CA LYS A 114 -13.02 -19.01 4.43
C LYS A 114 -12.66 -19.22 5.89
N ILE A 115 -11.36 -19.37 6.19
CA ILE A 115 -10.86 -19.49 7.56
C ILE A 115 -11.31 -18.29 8.40
N TRP A 116 -11.20 -17.10 7.84
CA TRP A 116 -11.63 -15.84 8.49
C TRP A 116 -13.14 -15.56 8.36
N LYS A 117 -13.91 -16.54 7.90
CA LYS A 117 -15.39 -16.44 7.76
C LYS A 117 -15.82 -15.27 6.86
N GLY A 118 -15.03 -14.97 5.84
CA GLY A 118 -15.34 -13.93 4.86
C GLY A 118 -16.45 -14.34 3.90
N ASN A 119 -17.00 -13.36 3.21
CA ASN A 119 -18.02 -13.54 2.18
C ASN A 119 -17.39 -13.79 0.80
N GLN A 120 -18.01 -14.65 0.00
CA GLN A 120 -17.67 -14.81 -1.42
C GLN A 120 -18.43 -13.76 -2.28
N LYS A 121 -18.26 -12.48 -1.94
CA LYS A 121 -18.84 -11.38 -2.74
C LYS A 121 -17.73 -10.70 -3.55
N PRO A 122 -18.01 -10.30 -4.81
CA PRO A 122 -17.10 -9.45 -5.54
C PRO A 122 -16.84 -8.16 -4.76
N LEU A 123 -15.58 -7.75 -4.70
CA LEU A 123 -15.18 -6.45 -4.14
C LEU A 123 -14.99 -5.46 -5.30
N PRO A 124 -15.48 -4.22 -5.17
CA PRO A 124 -15.15 -3.18 -6.12
C PRO A 124 -13.64 -2.92 -6.10
N VAL A 125 -13.06 -2.72 -7.27
CA VAL A 125 -11.63 -2.43 -7.43
C VAL A 125 -11.46 -1.22 -8.33
N TYR A 126 -10.35 -0.51 -8.16
CA TYR A 126 -9.97 0.63 -8.98
C TYR A 126 -8.63 0.41 -9.69
N GLY A 127 -8.42 1.10 -10.80
CA GLY A 127 -7.16 1.12 -11.52
C GLY A 127 -6.16 2.06 -10.84
N SER A 128 -5.16 1.51 -10.13
CA SER A 128 -4.06 2.27 -9.54
C SER A 128 -2.84 2.24 -10.44
N GLY A 129 -2.30 3.40 -10.82
CA GLY A 129 -1.12 3.45 -11.69
C GLY A 129 -1.04 4.67 -12.61
N CYS A 130 -1.91 5.67 -12.44
CA CYS A 130 -1.75 6.95 -13.09
C CYS A 130 -0.68 7.76 -12.33
N TYR A 131 0.58 7.29 -12.44
CA TYR A 131 1.71 7.86 -11.74
C TYR A 131 2.11 9.22 -12.31
N ARG A 132 2.44 10.17 -11.46
CA ARG A 132 2.86 11.53 -11.84
C ARG A 132 4.05 11.57 -12.80
N GLY A 133 4.95 10.61 -12.72
CA GLY A 133 6.10 10.49 -13.62
C GLY A 133 5.75 10.14 -15.06
N LEU A 134 4.49 9.83 -15.36
CA LEU A 134 3.98 9.70 -16.74
C LEU A 134 3.69 11.05 -17.39
N GLY A 135 3.68 12.13 -16.59
CA GLY A 135 3.24 13.45 -17.02
C GLY A 135 1.72 13.50 -17.25
N HIS A 136 1.21 14.70 -17.52
CA HIS A 136 -0.21 14.98 -17.70
C HIS A 136 -0.89 14.02 -18.70
N ASP A 137 -0.43 13.99 -19.95
CA ASP A 137 -1.04 13.18 -21.01
C ASP A 137 -0.92 11.67 -20.75
N GLY A 138 0.22 11.25 -20.18
CA GLY A 138 0.46 9.86 -19.86
C GLY A 138 -0.45 9.32 -18.76
N MET A 139 -0.78 10.14 -17.76
CA MET A 139 -1.75 9.78 -16.72
C MET A 139 -3.14 9.60 -17.31
N ILE A 140 -3.60 10.51 -18.17
CA ILE A 140 -4.90 10.42 -18.84
C ILE A 140 -4.97 9.17 -19.74
N GLN A 141 -3.94 8.90 -20.53
CA GLN A 141 -3.90 7.69 -21.38
C GLN A 141 -3.95 6.42 -20.53
N LYS A 142 -3.25 6.37 -19.41
CA LYS A 142 -3.27 5.23 -18.49
C LYS A 142 -4.65 5.04 -17.87
N ALA A 143 -5.31 6.12 -17.46
CA ALA A 143 -6.66 6.09 -16.93
C ALA A 143 -7.67 5.57 -17.98
N LYS A 144 -7.62 6.08 -19.21
CA LYS A 144 -8.46 5.58 -20.31
C LYS A 144 -8.25 4.09 -20.58
N LYS A 145 -7.01 3.60 -20.47
CA LYS A 145 -6.71 2.16 -20.57
C LYS A 145 -7.41 1.36 -19.48
N TYR A 146 -7.40 1.83 -18.22
CA TYR A 146 -8.12 1.16 -17.13
C TYR A 146 -9.62 1.16 -17.34
N VAL A 147 -10.20 2.30 -17.74
CA VAL A 147 -11.63 2.38 -18.08
C VAL A 147 -11.98 1.42 -19.21
N GLY A 148 -11.15 1.32 -20.24
CA GLY A 148 -11.31 0.35 -21.33
C GLY A 148 -11.21 -1.12 -20.89
N GLN A 149 -10.57 -1.40 -19.77
CA GLN A 149 -10.51 -2.73 -19.11
C GLN A 149 -11.73 -3.00 -18.21
N GLY A 150 -12.63 -2.02 -18.03
CA GLY A 150 -13.86 -2.16 -17.25
C GLY A 150 -13.77 -1.62 -15.81
N PHE A 151 -12.66 -1.00 -15.41
CA PHE A 151 -12.58 -0.32 -14.12
C PHE A 151 -13.55 0.86 -14.06
N LYS A 152 -14.22 1.03 -12.92
CA LYS A 152 -15.19 2.10 -12.67
C LYS A 152 -14.60 3.26 -11.89
N SER A 153 -13.41 3.07 -11.36
CA SER A 153 -12.65 4.10 -10.63
C SER A 153 -11.17 3.98 -10.95
N ILE A 154 -10.45 5.08 -10.89
CA ILE A 154 -8.99 5.17 -11.05
C ILE A 154 -8.37 5.97 -9.92
N LYS A 155 -7.10 5.71 -9.59
CA LYS A 155 -6.31 6.53 -8.68
C LYS A 155 -5.15 7.18 -9.42
N MET A 156 -5.08 8.52 -9.36
CA MET A 156 -4.01 9.34 -9.93
C MET A 156 -3.13 9.92 -8.83
N GLN A 157 -1.88 10.21 -9.16
CA GLN A 157 -0.94 10.87 -8.27
C GLN A 157 -0.80 12.34 -8.64
N VAL A 158 -0.68 13.19 -7.62
CA VAL A 158 -0.43 14.64 -7.72
C VAL A 158 0.79 15.04 -6.89
N ALA A 159 1.09 16.32 -6.79
CA ALA A 159 2.22 16.89 -6.04
C ALA A 159 3.62 16.49 -6.57
N HIS A 160 4.64 16.82 -5.83
CA HIS A 160 6.07 16.51 -6.05
C HIS A 160 6.65 16.99 -7.39
N CYS A 161 6.13 16.50 -8.53
CA CYS A 161 6.58 16.88 -9.87
C CYS A 161 5.78 18.02 -10.49
N PHE A 162 4.70 18.42 -9.83
CA PHE A 162 3.77 19.43 -10.27
C PHE A 162 3.64 20.53 -9.23
N THR A 163 3.33 21.74 -9.68
CA THR A 163 2.85 22.81 -8.82
C THR A 163 1.38 22.56 -8.44
N ASN A 164 0.91 23.23 -7.38
CA ASN A 164 -0.49 23.12 -6.96
C ASN A 164 -1.49 23.53 -8.05
N ASP A 165 -1.14 24.48 -8.92
CA ASP A 165 -2.00 24.89 -10.03
C ASP A 165 -2.00 23.84 -11.15
N GLU A 166 -0.87 23.18 -11.42
CA GLU A 166 -0.81 22.02 -12.35
C GLU A 166 -1.58 20.83 -11.80
N ASP A 167 -1.53 20.57 -10.50
CA ASP A 167 -2.32 19.51 -9.86
C ASP A 167 -3.83 19.71 -10.07
N ILE A 168 -4.31 20.95 -9.89
CA ILE A 168 -5.71 21.31 -10.12
C ILE A 168 -6.09 21.08 -11.59
N VAL A 169 -5.22 21.48 -12.53
CA VAL A 169 -5.41 21.25 -13.97
C VAL A 169 -5.43 19.76 -14.28
N ASN A 170 -4.52 18.97 -13.72
CA ASN A 170 -4.46 17.51 -13.93
C ASN A 170 -5.74 16.82 -13.47
N VAL A 171 -6.29 17.22 -12.32
CA VAL A 171 -7.55 16.66 -11.81
C VAL A 171 -8.75 17.08 -12.66
N ARG A 172 -8.81 18.36 -13.06
CA ARG A 172 -9.85 18.87 -13.97
C ARG A 172 -9.87 18.08 -15.27
N ASP A 173 -8.73 18.02 -15.94
CA ASP A 173 -8.64 17.40 -17.27
C ASP A 173 -8.87 15.89 -17.21
N MET A 174 -8.45 15.24 -16.10
CA MET A 174 -8.79 13.84 -15.85
C MET A 174 -10.31 13.66 -15.74
N ARG A 175 -11.01 14.54 -15.02
CA ARG A 175 -12.48 14.52 -14.91
C ARG A 175 -13.16 14.76 -16.26
N ASP A 176 -12.69 15.76 -17.01
CA ASP A 176 -13.26 16.10 -18.30
C ASP A 176 -13.12 14.95 -19.31
N GLU A 177 -11.99 14.25 -19.29
CA GLU A 177 -11.67 13.15 -20.19
C GLU A 177 -12.36 11.83 -19.83
N LEU A 178 -12.63 11.56 -18.55
CA LEU A 178 -13.24 10.32 -18.09
C LEU A 178 -14.76 10.42 -17.91
N GLY A 179 -15.28 11.64 -17.81
CA GLY A 179 -16.69 11.89 -17.53
C GLY A 179 -17.08 11.64 -16.07
N LYS A 180 -18.36 11.85 -15.74
CA LYS A 180 -18.87 11.81 -14.35
C LYS A 180 -19.07 10.41 -13.79
N ASP A 181 -19.19 9.40 -14.67
CA ASP A 181 -19.48 8.03 -14.25
C ASP A 181 -18.26 7.25 -13.76
N ILE A 182 -17.05 7.84 -13.88
CA ILE A 182 -15.80 7.23 -13.42
C ILE A 182 -15.35 7.90 -12.14
N GLY A 183 -15.16 7.11 -11.07
CA GLY A 183 -14.60 7.58 -9.83
C GLY A 183 -13.14 8.00 -10.00
N ILE A 184 -12.76 9.13 -9.43
CA ILE A 184 -11.38 9.62 -9.40
C ILE A 184 -10.93 9.69 -7.95
N MET A 185 -9.84 9.02 -7.65
CA MET A 185 -9.14 9.05 -6.37
C MET A 185 -7.82 9.77 -6.57
N ILE A 186 -7.42 10.56 -5.58
CA ILE A 186 -6.23 11.40 -5.67
C ILE A 186 -5.26 11.01 -4.56
N ASP A 187 -4.01 10.72 -4.93
CA ASP A 187 -2.94 10.36 -4.02
C ASP A 187 -1.83 11.42 -4.08
N VAL A 188 -1.64 12.13 -2.99
CA VAL A 188 -0.63 13.21 -2.85
C VAL A 188 0.73 12.66 -2.42
N ASN A 189 0.74 11.50 -1.78
CA ASN A 189 1.94 10.87 -1.19
C ASN A 189 2.72 11.84 -0.28
N GLN A 190 2.02 12.50 0.63
CA GLN A 190 2.58 13.41 1.64
C GLN A 190 3.33 14.62 1.03
N GLY A 191 2.93 15.04 -0.17
CA GLY A 191 3.64 16.05 -0.94
C GLY A 191 3.22 17.50 -0.69
N TRP A 192 2.14 17.74 0.04
CA TRP A 192 1.68 19.08 0.39
C TRP A 192 1.91 19.42 1.87
N THR A 193 1.88 20.70 2.17
CA THR A 193 1.73 21.23 3.53
C THR A 193 0.25 21.34 3.90
N VAL A 194 -0.03 21.59 5.18
CA VAL A 194 -1.40 21.88 5.65
C VAL A 194 -1.99 23.07 4.91
N GLU A 195 -1.21 24.15 4.75
CA GLU A 195 -1.64 25.37 4.07
C GLU A 195 -1.93 25.14 2.58
N GLU A 196 -1.11 24.36 1.90
CA GLU A 196 -1.34 23.97 0.50
C GLU A 196 -2.59 23.13 0.37
N THR A 197 -2.77 22.14 1.25
CA THR A 197 -3.96 21.29 1.27
C THR A 197 -5.23 22.11 1.43
N ILE A 198 -5.26 23.03 2.40
CA ILE A 198 -6.40 23.93 2.64
C ILE A 198 -6.69 24.81 1.41
N LYS A 199 -5.66 25.23 0.70
CA LYS A 199 -5.80 26.09 -0.49
C LYS A 199 -6.25 25.32 -1.73
N VAL A 200 -5.81 24.08 -1.89
CA VAL A 200 -6.00 23.25 -3.09
C VAL A 200 -7.31 22.46 -3.02
N CYS A 201 -7.65 21.87 -1.86
CA CYS A 201 -8.82 21.02 -1.70
C CYS A 201 -10.13 21.63 -2.20
N PRO A 202 -10.51 22.90 -1.84
CA PRO A 202 -11.76 23.48 -2.32
C PRO A 202 -11.87 23.60 -3.84
N LYS A 203 -10.73 23.70 -4.53
CA LYS A 203 -10.68 23.76 -5.99
C LYS A 203 -10.85 22.39 -6.63
N ILE A 204 -10.24 21.37 -6.00
CA ILE A 204 -10.33 19.97 -6.45
C ILE A 204 -11.72 19.39 -6.17
N GLU A 205 -12.36 19.76 -5.06
CA GLU A 205 -13.73 19.30 -4.70
C GLU A 205 -14.75 19.55 -5.80
N SER A 206 -14.60 20.62 -6.58
CA SER A 206 -15.50 20.92 -7.70
C SER A 206 -15.49 19.85 -8.80
N TYR A 207 -14.47 18.98 -8.82
CA TYR A 207 -14.34 17.86 -9.75
C TYR A 207 -14.79 16.52 -9.15
N GLU A 208 -15.40 16.54 -7.96
CA GLU A 208 -16.03 15.40 -7.28
C GLU A 208 -15.11 14.17 -7.17
N PRO A 209 -13.90 14.27 -6.56
CA PRO A 209 -13.09 13.10 -6.30
C PRO A 209 -13.73 12.23 -5.20
N GLU A 210 -13.48 10.90 -5.25
CA GLU A 210 -13.98 9.98 -4.23
C GLU A 210 -13.24 10.13 -2.90
N TRP A 211 -11.92 10.36 -2.95
CA TRP A 211 -11.10 10.71 -1.79
C TRP A 211 -9.80 11.41 -2.18
N LEU A 212 -9.17 12.00 -1.17
CA LEU A 212 -7.82 12.53 -1.20
C LEU A 212 -6.96 11.70 -0.22
N GLU A 213 -5.91 11.08 -0.72
CA GLU A 213 -5.02 10.18 0.02
C GLU A 213 -3.72 10.88 0.37
N GLU A 214 -3.30 10.77 1.64
CA GLU A 214 -2.02 11.27 2.15
C GLU A 214 -1.67 12.72 1.72
N PRO A 215 -2.51 13.72 1.99
CA PRO A 215 -2.18 15.09 1.56
C PRO A 215 -0.94 15.65 2.24
N ILE A 216 -0.73 15.36 3.52
CA ILE A 216 0.35 15.84 4.38
C ILE A 216 1.12 14.68 5.01
N MET A 217 2.19 14.98 5.74
CA MET A 217 2.98 13.97 6.46
C MET A 217 2.09 13.15 7.41
N ALA A 218 2.25 11.82 7.38
CA ALA A 218 1.39 10.86 8.08
C ALA A 218 1.41 11.00 9.62
N ASP A 219 2.43 11.61 10.20
CA ASP A 219 2.61 11.83 11.63
C ASP A 219 2.19 13.23 12.09
N ASP A 220 1.69 14.09 11.20
CA ASP A 220 1.15 15.42 11.54
C ASP A 220 -0.34 15.31 11.90
N PHE A 221 -0.64 14.76 13.09
CA PHE A 221 -2.01 14.57 13.57
C PHE A 221 -2.78 15.89 13.75
N ASP A 222 -2.12 16.95 14.19
CA ASP A 222 -2.73 18.29 14.32
C ASP A 222 -3.05 18.89 12.95
N GLY A 223 -2.22 18.61 11.95
CA GLY A 223 -2.46 18.97 10.57
C GLY A 223 -3.66 18.23 9.99
N TYR A 224 -3.76 16.93 10.21
CA TYR A 224 -4.91 16.13 9.77
C TYR A 224 -6.22 16.59 10.41
N ASP A 225 -6.23 16.93 11.70
CA ASP A 225 -7.43 17.50 12.34
C ASP A 225 -7.90 18.77 11.62
N LYS A 226 -6.99 19.68 11.27
CA LYS A 226 -7.32 20.89 10.52
C LYS A 226 -7.85 20.60 9.13
N VAL A 227 -7.19 19.69 8.40
CA VAL A 227 -7.55 19.37 7.01
C VAL A 227 -8.92 18.66 6.96
N CYS A 228 -9.18 17.69 7.84
CA CYS A 228 -10.45 16.96 7.89
C CYS A 228 -11.64 17.85 8.26
N ASN A 229 -11.41 18.89 9.09
CA ASN A 229 -12.46 19.83 9.48
C ASN A 229 -12.81 20.86 8.38
N LEU A 230 -12.00 20.98 7.32
CA LEU A 230 -12.16 22.00 6.28
C LEU A 230 -12.62 21.44 4.94
N SER A 231 -12.50 20.15 4.72
CA SER A 231 -12.83 19.50 3.44
C SER A 231 -13.93 18.48 3.60
N LEU A 232 -14.81 18.41 2.59
CA LEU A 232 -15.83 17.36 2.46
C LEU A 232 -15.26 16.10 1.77
N ILE A 233 -14.01 16.14 1.28
CA ILE A 233 -13.34 14.97 0.70
C ILE A 233 -12.88 14.07 1.85
N HIS A 234 -13.18 12.78 1.77
CA HIS A 234 -12.66 11.80 2.71
C HIS A 234 -11.14 11.66 2.55
N ILE A 235 -10.47 11.78 3.66
CA ILE A 235 -9.01 11.75 3.76
C ILE A 235 -8.58 10.51 4.54
#